data_c0ec42cd506f48e63e8fda4e7b487b04
#
_entry.id   c0ec42cd506f48e63e8fda4e7b487b04
#
_cell.length_a   1.000
_cell.length_b   1.000
_cell.length_c   1.000
_cell.angle_alpha   90.00
_cell.angle_beta   90.00
_cell.angle_gamma   90.00
#
_symmetry.space_group_name_H-M   'P 1'
#
loop_
_entity.id
_entity.type
_entity.pdbx_description
1 polymer ?
#
loop_
_entity_poly.entity_id
_entity_poly.type
_entity_poly.pdbx_seq_one_letter_code
_entity_poly.pdbx_strand_id
1 'polypeptide(L)'
;MSQTIAPFARPLYVMTKPVGAVCNLACDYCYYLEKANLYKDISKHVMSDELLEKFIREYIGSQTMPQVLFTWHGGETLMRPLSFYKRVIELQQKYAGGRTIDNCIQTNGTLLTDEWCEFFKKNNWLVGVSIDGPQEFHDEYRKNRQGRPSFTKVMQGIHLLKKHGVEWNALAVVNDFNADYPLDFYHFFKEIDCHYIQFTPIVERISPHADGRHLASPLQKDEKLADFSVSPEQWGNFLCTLFDEWVRQDVGNFFIQLFDSTLANWVGAQPGVCTMAKTCGHAGVMEFNGDVYSCDHFVFPEYKLGNIHEKTLVEMMYSERQMKFGQMKQDSLPRQCKECEFLFACNGECPKNRFARTADGEPGLNYLCKGYHQFFQHVAPYMDYMKKELLAERAPANIMEAIKKGEL
;
A
#
# COMPACT_ATOMS: atom_id res chain seq x y z
N MET A 1 -20.97 31.93 1.70
CA MET A 1 -19.55 32.31 1.74
C MET A 1 -18.77 31.08 1.38
N SER A 2 -18.23 31.01 0.18
CA SER A 2 -17.34 29.91 -0.20
C SER A 2 -16.06 30.05 0.64
N GLN A 3 -15.86 29.13 1.56
CA GLN A 3 -14.55 28.99 2.19
C GLN A 3 -13.56 28.70 1.07
N THR A 4 -12.76 29.68 0.71
CA THR A 4 -11.53 29.48 -0.03
C THR A 4 -10.67 28.61 0.87
N ILE A 5 -10.74 27.29 0.65
CA ILE A 5 -9.76 26.36 1.18
C ILE A 5 -8.44 26.91 0.65
N ALA A 6 -7.55 27.29 1.58
CA ALA A 6 -6.21 27.69 1.18
C ALA A 6 -5.68 26.54 0.31
N PRO A 7 -5.52 26.75 -1.00
CA PRO A 7 -5.03 25.69 -1.84
C PRO A 7 -3.69 25.32 -1.22
N PHE A 8 -3.47 24.01 -0.92
CA PHE A 8 -2.11 23.56 -0.71
C PHE A 8 -1.56 23.48 0.72
N ALA A 9 -2.39 23.40 1.73
CA ALA A 9 -1.91 23.08 3.08
C ALA A 9 -1.25 21.68 3.15
N ARG A 10 -1.57 20.78 2.20
CA ARG A 10 -0.96 19.45 2.08
C ARG A 10 -0.87 19.05 0.61
N PRO A 11 0.23 18.39 0.16
CA PRO A 11 0.32 17.86 -1.19
C PRO A 11 -0.78 16.80 -1.40
N LEU A 12 -1.46 16.85 -2.54
CA LEU A 12 -2.33 15.75 -2.93
C LEU A 12 -1.50 14.61 -3.54
N TYR A 13 -1.96 13.39 -3.34
CA TYR A 13 -1.37 12.21 -3.91
C TYR A 13 -2.42 11.44 -4.71
N VAL A 14 -2.12 11.11 -5.98
CA VAL A 14 -3.01 10.33 -6.82
C VAL A 14 -2.22 9.22 -7.49
N MET A 15 -2.47 7.99 -7.05
CA MET A 15 -1.98 6.80 -7.72
C MET A 15 -2.66 6.63 -9.06
N THR A 16 -1.95 6.21 -10.09
CA THR A 16 -2.47 6.11 -11.45
C THR A 16 -2.45 4.68 -11.96
N LYS A 17 -3.56 4.26 -12.57
CA LYS A 17 -3.75 2.90 -13.10
C LYS A 17 -3.90 2.89 -14.61
N PRO A 18 -2.80 2.91 -15.38
CA PRO A 18 -2.83 3.10 -16.83
C PRO A 18 -3.45 1.94 -17.62
N VAL A 19 -3.66 0.79 -16.97
CA VAL A 19 -4.34 -0.40 -17.52
C VAL A 19 -5.55 -0.84 -16.69
N GLY A 20 -5.97 -0.04 -15.70
CA GLY A 20 -7.03 -0.43 -14.79
C GLY A 20 -6.71 -1.76 -14.10
N ALA A 21 -7.67 -2.67 -14.09
CA ALA A 21 -7.56 -4.00 -13.48
C ALA A 21 -6.96 -5.08 -14.40
N VAL A 22 -6.52 -4.74 -15.63
CA VAL A 22 -5.96 -5.74 -16.55
C VAL A 22 -4.62 -6.25 -16.03
N CYS A 23 -4.50 -7.57 -15.89
CA CYS A 23 -3.31 -8.25 -15.38
C CYS A 23 -3.06 -9.57 -16.13
N ASN A 24 -1.80 -9.95 -16.27
CA ASN A 24 -1.41 -11.25 -16.81
C ASN A 24 -1.46 -12.37 -15.74
N LEU A 25 -1.57 -12.02 -14.46
CA LEU A 25 -1.83 -12.96 -13.36
C LEU A 25 -3.32 -12.95 -12.96
N ALA A 26 -3.73 -13.96 -12.21
CA ALA A 26 -5.04 -14.09 -11.60
C ALA A 26 -4.88 -14.60 -10.15
N CYS A 27 -4.20 -13.79 -9.33
CA CYS A 27 -3.96 -14.11 -7.93
C CYS A 27 -5.29 -14.29 -7.20
N ASP A 28 -5.38 -15.36 -6.42
CA ASP A 28 -6.64 -15.77 -5.78
C ASP A 28 -7.20 -14.75 -4.81
N TYR A 29 -6.36 -13.98 -4.13
CA TYR A 29 -6.76 -12.94 -3.18
C TYR A 29 -6.83 -11.52 -3.80
N CYS A 30 -6.60 -11.36 -5.11
CA CYS A 30 -6.51 -10.02 -5.69
C CYS A 30 -7.83 -9.25 -5.60
N TYR A 31 -7.85 -8.22 -4.77
CA TYR A 31 -9.02 -7.35 -4.58
C TYR A 31 -9.30 -6.45 -5.79
N TYR A 32 -8.36 -6.39 -6.74
CA TYR A 32 -8.44 -5.42 -7.84
C TYR A 32 -8.94 -6.01 -9.16
N LEU A 33 -8.75 -7.32 -9.41
CA LEU A 33 -9.10 -7.95 -10.70
C LEU A 33 -10.57 -7.73 -11.10
N GLU A 34 -11.49 -7.83 -10.14
CA GLU A 34 -12.91 -7.66 -10.44
C GLU A 34 -13.35 -6.21 -10.61
N LYS A 35 -12.47 -5.22 -10.36
CA LYS A 35 -12.73 -3.82 -10.70
C LYS A 35 -12.88 -3.60 -12.21
N ALA A 36 -12.42 -4.54 -13.04
CA ALA A 36 -12.74 -4.59 -14.46
C ALA A 36 -14.25 -4.59 -14.71
N ASN A 37 -15.04 -5.15 -13.80
CA ASN A 37 -16.50 -5.18 -13.89
C ASN A 37 -17.18 -3.81 -13.83
N LEU A 38 -16.52 -2.80 -13.26
CA LEU A 38 -17.00 -1.42 -13.24
C LEU A 38 -16.97 -0.78 -14.64
N TYR A 39 -16.22 -1.35 -15.57
CA TYR A 39 -15.93 -0.79 -16.91
C TYR A 39 -16.22 -1.77 -18.03
N LYS A 40 -17.24 -2.62 -17.87
CA LYS A 40 -17.62 -3.67 -18.88
C LYS A 40 -17.91 -3.11 -20.27
N ASP A 41 -18.42 -1.89 -20.32
CA ASP A 41 -18.79 -1.23 -21.58
C ASP A 41 -17.59 -0.59 -22.30
N ILE A 42 -16.40 -0.59 -21.70
CA ILE A 42 -15.18 -0.06 -22.29
C ILE A 42 -14.36 -1.23 -22.86
N SER A 43 -14.22 -1.28 -24.18
CA SER A 43 -13.54 -2.37 -24.88
C SER A 43 -12.02 -2.43 -24.63
N LYS A 44 -11.40 -1.28 -24.32
CA LYS A 44 -9.95 -1.19 -24.06
C LYS A 44 -9.70 -0.46 -22.74
N HIS A 45 -9.20 -1.19 -21.75
CA HIS A 45 -8.78 -0.63 -20.46
C HIS A 45 -7.37 -0.08 -20.56
N VAL A 46 -7.20 1.00 -21.29
CA VAL A 46 -5.90 1.60 -21.60
C VAL A 46 -6.01 3.12 -21.56
N MET A 47 -5.17 3.76 -20.76
CA MET A 47 -5.07 5.22 -20.71
C MET A 47 -4.62 5.77 -22.08
N SER A 48 -5.35 6.77 -22.60
CA SER A 48 -4.97 7.46 -23.83
C SER A 48 -3.82 8.44 -23.62
N ASP A 49 -3.13 8.83 -24.68
CA ASP A 49 -2.04 9.81 -24.62
C ASP A 49 -2.55 11.20 -24.22
N GLU A 50 -3.77 11.58 -24.63
CA GLU A 50 -4.40 12.84 -24.25
C GLU A 50 -4.69 12.87 -22.73
N LEU A 51 -5.21 11.76 -22.18
CA LEU A 51 -5.46 11.63 -20.76
C LEU A 51 -4.16 11.64 -19.97
N LEU A 52 -3.12 10.94 -20.46
CA LEU A 52 -1.79 10.93 -19.83
C LEU A 52 -1.21 12.35 -19.75
N GLU A 53 -1.24 13.10 -20.85
CA GLU A 53 -0.73 14.48 -20.88
C GLU A 53 -1.54 15.40 -19.96
N LYS A 54 -2.87 15.28 -19.97
CA LYS A 54 -3.76 16.03 -19.07
C LYS A 54 -3.43 15.74 -17.61
N PHE A 55 -3.33 14.44 -17.26
CA PHE A 55 -3.01 14.02 -15.88
C PHE A 55 -1.67 14.57 -15.43
N ILE A 56 -0.59 14.36 -16.18
CA ILE A 56 0.76 14.80 -15.80
C ILE A 56 0.79 16.32 -15.60
N ARG A 57 0.23 17.09 -16.53
CA ARG A 57 0.16 18.55 -16.43
C ARG A 57 -0.60 19.00 -15.19
N GLU A 58 -1.78 18.45 -14.93
CA GLU A 58 -2.60 18.83 -13.78
C GLU A 58 -1.98 18.38 -12.47
N TYR A 59 -1.44 17.15 -12.43
CA TYR A 59 -0.84 16.62 -11.21
C TYR A 59 0.39 17.42 -10.77
N ILE A 60 1.29 17.74 -11.70
CA ILE A 60 2.44 18.61 -11.40
C ILE A 60 1.96 20.02 -11.03
N GLY A 61 1.00 20.57 -11.76
CA GLY A 61 0.45 21.91 -11.49
C GLY A 61 -0.26 22.03 -10.15
N SER A 62 -0.79 20.95 -9.62
CA SER A 62 -1.48 20.89 -8.34
C SER A 62 -0.55 20.75 -7.12
N GLN A 63 0.74 20.47 -7.35
CA GLN A 63 1.70 20.27 -6.26
C GLN A 63 2.32 21.59 -5.81
N THR A 64 2.52 21.70 -4.49
CA THR A 64 3.18 22.86 -3.86
C THR A 64 4.60 22.56 -3.44
N MET A 65 4.95 21.28 -3.36
CA MET A 65 6.28 20.84 -2.96
C MET A 65 7.25 20.90 -4.16
N PRO A 66 8.55 21.12 -3.91
CA PRO A 66 9.56 21.10 -4.96
C PRO A 66 9.80 19.71 -5.55
N GLN A 67 9.37 18.66 -4.84
CA GLN A 67 9.48 17.25 -5.24
C GLN A 67 8.09 16.69 -5.51
N VAL A 68 7.89 16.01 -6.64
CA VAL A 68 6.62 15.43 -7.07
C VAL A 68 6.81 13.94 -7.35
N LEU A 69 6.13 13.10 -6.57
CA LEU A 69 6.16 11.65 -6.73
C LEU A 69 4.98 11.17 -7.58
N PHE A 70 5.28 10.47 -8.66
CA PHE A 70 4.30 9.71 -9.43
C PHE A 70 4.32 8.24 -9.03
N THR A 71 3.14 7.66 -8.81
CA THR A 71 2.98 6.24 -8.52
C THR A 71 2.13 5.57 -9.60
N TRP A 72 2.76 4.63 -10.31
CA TRP A 72 2.17 3.83 -11.37
C TRP A 72 1.79 2.46 -10.82
N HIS A 73 0.52 2.17 -10.81
CA HIS A 73 -0.04 0.94 -10.26
C HIS A 73 -1.13 0.37 -11.21
N GLY A 74 -1.84 -0.66 -10.81
CA GLY A 74 -2.97 -1.19 -11.58
C GLY A 74 -3.13 -2.68 -11.40
N GLY A 75 -3.60 -3.35 -12.44
CA GLY A 75 -3.49 -4.80 -12.57
C GLY A 75 -2.02 -5.17 -12.73
N GLU A 76 -1.51 -5.09 -13.98
CA GLU A 76 -0.05 -5.17 -14.21
C GLU A 76 0.40 -4.01 -15.08
N THR A 77 1.18 -3.12 -14.51
CA THR A 77 1.62 -1.87 -15.15
C THR A 77 2.49 -2.10 -16.37
N LEU A 78 3.31 -3.15 -16.38
CA LEU A 78 4.20 -3.49 -17.51
C LEU A 78 3.45 -4.09 -18.70
N MET A 79 2.14 -4.28 -18.62
CA MET A 79 1.31 -4.54 -19.80
C MET A 79 1.15 -3.30 -20.70
N ARG A 80 1.47 -2.08 -20.21
CA ARG A 80 1.74 -0.94 -21.09
C ARG A 80 3.11 -1.12 -21.73
N PRO A 81 3.26 -0.80 -23.03
CA PRO A 81 4.57 -0.88 -23.68
C PRO A 81 5.53 0.17 -23.11
N LEU A 82 6.83 -0.10 -23.19
CA LEU A 82 7.86 0.82 -22.71
C LEU A 82 7.78 2.21 -23.35
N SER A 83 7.29 2.32 -24.60
CA SER A 83 7.06 3.59 -25.28
C SER A 83 6.09 4.52 -24.50
N PHE A 84 5.09 3.96 -23.81
CA PHE A 84 4.21 4.73 -22.93
C PHE A 84 4.99 5.41 -21.81
N TYR A 85 5.90 4.69 -21.14
CA TYR A 85 6.70 5.24 -20.04
C TYR A 85 7.81 6.18 -20.52
N LYS A 86 8.34 5.97 -21.72
CA LYS A 86 9.21 6.97 -22.39
C LYS A 86 8.41 8.27 -22.59
N ARG A 87 7.15 8.18 -23.03
CA ARG A 87 6.26 9.35 -23.16
C ARG A 87 5.94 10.01 -21.82
N VAL A 88 5.79 9.24 -20.75
CA VAL A 88 5.67 9.78 -19.38
C VAL A 88 6.83 10.69 -19.04
N ILE A 89 8.08 10.24 -19.25
CA ILE A 89 9.28 11.04 -18.95
C ILE A 89 9.31 12.34 -19.78
N GLU A 90 9.02 12.27 -21.09
CA GLU A 90 8.95 13.46 -21.94
C GLU A 90 7.94 14.51 -21.43
N LEU A 91 6.74 14.04 -21.04
CA LEU A 91 5.69 14.92 -20.52
C LEU A 91 6.04 15.49 -19.15
N GLN A 92 6.61 14.67 -18.28
CA GLN A 92 7.08 15.11 -16.97
C GLN A 92 8.15 16.21 -17.12
N GLN A 93 9.14 16.02 -17.99
CA GLN A 93 10.16 17.04 -18.30
C GLN A 93 9.53 18.32 -18.86
N LYS A 94 8.56 18.18 -19.77
CA LYS A 94 7.84 19.33 -20.37
C LYS A 94 7.13 20.18 -19.32
N TYR A 95 6.55 19.56 -18.28
CA TYR A 95 5.70 20.24 -17.30
C TYR A 95 6.35 20.41 -15.92
N ALA A 96 7.59 19.93 -15.69
CA ALA A 96 8.24 19.94 -14.37
C ALA A 96 8.33 21.34 -13.74
N GLY A 97 8.54 22.40 -14.53
CA GLY A 97 8.59 23.77 -14.02
C GLY A 97 9.63 23.97 -12.91
N GLY A 98 10.78 23.28 -13.01
CA GLY A 98 11.88 23.35 -12.01
C GLY A 98 11.70 22.40 -10.81
N ARG A 99 10.66 21.59 -10.77
CA ARG A 99 10.45 20.57 -9.73
C ARG A 99 11.26 19.31 -10.02
N THR A 100 11.67 18.61 -8.97
CA THR A 100 12.20 17.25 -9.06
C THR A 100 11.03 16.28 -9.21
N ILE A 101 11.11 15.40 -10.22
CA ILE A 101 10.07 14.40 -10.49
C ILE A 101 10.63 13.02 -10.17
N ASP A 102 9.99 12.34 -9.24
CA ASP A 102 10.27 10.95 -8.90
C ASP A 102 9.17 10.04 -9.42
N ASN A 103 9.54 8.82 -9.75
CA ASN A 103 8.61 7.80 -10.19
C ASN A 103 8.80 6.52 -9.40
N CYS A 104 7.68 5.93 -8.95
CA CYS A 104 7.66 4.56 -8.51
C CYS A 104 6.61 3.76 -9.28
N ILE A 105 6.91 2.49 -9.53
CA ILE A 105 6.05 1.58 -10.26
C ILE A 105 5.87 0.29 -9.49
N GLN A 106 4.62 -0.17 -9.38
CA GLN A 106 4.30 -1.45 -8.79
C GLN A 106 4.07 -2.48 -9.89
N THR A 107 4.76 -3.62 -9.80
CA THR A 107 4.66 -4.71 -10.75
C THR A 107 4.67 -6.08 -10.07
N ASN A 108 4.08 -7.08 -10.72
CA ASN A 108 4.23 -8.47 -10.32
C ASN A 108 5.60 -9.08 -10.75
N GLY A 109 6.45 -8.31 -11.41
CA GLY A 109 7.81 -8.68 -11.79
C GLY A 109 7.95 -9.67 -12.95
N THR A 110 6.86 -10.31 -13.42
CA THR A 110 6.92 -11.40 -14.40
C THR A 110 7.18 -10.93 -15.84
N LEU A 111 7.06 -9.64 -16.12
CA LEU A 111 7.25 -9.02 -17.44
C LEU A 111 8.53 -8.19 -17.54
N LEU A 112 9.36 -8.18 -16.50
CA LEU A 112 10.63 -7.47 -16.50
C LEU A 112 11.59 -8.07 -17.53
N THR A 113 12.30 -7.19 -18.24
CA THR A 113 13.34 -7.50 -19.22
C THR A 113 14.55 -6.60 -19.00
N ASP A 114 15.68 -6.90 -19.64
CA ASP A 114 16.86 -6.03 -19.62
C ASP A 114 16.51 -4.59 -20.07
N GLU A 115 15.69 -4.42 -21.12
CA GLU A 115 15.28 -3.10 -21.62
C GLU A 115 14.47 -2.32 -20.59
N TRP A 116 13.58 -2.97 -19.82
CA TRP A 116 12.85 -2.34 -18.72
C TRP A 116 13.80 -1.90 -17.61
N CYS A 117 14.74 -2.76 -17.21
CA CYS A 117 15.67 -2.46 -16.14
C CYS A 117 16.63 -1.31 -16.52
N GLU A 118 17.12 -1.27 -17.77
CA GLU A 118 17.90 -0.15 -18.30
C GLU A 118 17.13 1.16 -18.26
N PHE A 119 15.85 1.14 -18.64
CA PHE A 119 14.98 2.31 -18.57
C PHE A 119 14.79 2.78 -17.12
N PHE A 120 14.48 1.87 -16.18
CA PHE A 120 14.30 2.23 -14.77
C PHE A 120 15.57 2.79 -14.16
N LYS A 121 16.72 2.15 -14.40
CA LYS A 121 18.01 2.63 -13.91
C LYS A 121 18.36 4.00 -14.45
N LYS A 122 18.23 4.21 -15.76
CA LYS A 122 18.50 5.48 -16.44
C LYS A 122 17.68 6.64 -15.87
N ASN A 123 16.44 6.39 -15.48
CA ASN A 123 15.50 7.42 -15.04
C ASN A 123 15.29 7.44 -13.52
N ASN A 124 16.10 6.69 -12.75
CA ASN A 124 16.03 6.59 -11.28
C ASN A 124 14.63 6.22 -10.74
N TRP A 125 13.98 5.22 -11.37
CA TRP A 125 12.69 4.73 -10.89
C TRP A 125 12.87 3.77 -9.73
N LEU A 126 11.97 3.87 -8.73
CA LEU A 126 11.82 2.85 -7.70
C LEU A 126 10.83 1.79 -8.19
N VAL A 127 11.22 0.52 -8.13
CA VAL A 127 10.39 -0.60 -8.57
C VAL A 127 9.90 -1.41 -7.37
N GLY A 128 8.60 -1.36 -7.08
CA GLY A 128 7.96 -2.24 -6.12
C GLY A 128 7.63 -3.59 -6.78
N VAL A 129 8.15 -4.67 -6.25
CA VAL A 129 7.90 -6.03 -6.76
C VAL A 129 6.99 -6.79 -5.81
N SER A 130 5.90 -7.32 -6.37
CA SER A 130 4.97 -8.15 -5.59
C SER A 130 5.50 -9.57 -5.43
N ILE A 131 5.90 -9.95 -4.21
CA ILE A 131 6.37 -11.30 -3.86
C ILE A 131 6.03 -11.62 -2.40
N ASP A 132 5.46 -12.80 -2.14
CA ASP A 132 4.86 -13.14 -0.83
C ASP A 132 5.74 -14.06 0.04
N GLY A 133 7.05 -14.12 -0.22
CA GLY A 133 7.98 -14.99 0.49
C GLY A 133 8.52 -16.12 -0.37
N PRO A 134 8.93 -17.24 0.24
CA PRO A 134 9.39 -18.45 -0.46
C PRO A 134 8.41 -18.94 -1.52
N GLN A 135 8.90 -19.80 -2.42
CA GLN A 135 8.11 -20.30 -3.54
C GLN A 135 6.77 -20.88 -3.12
N GLU A 136 6.73 -21.67 -2.06
CA GLU A 136 5.51 -22.30 -1.55
C GLU A 136 4.46 -21.27 -1.12
N PHE A 137 4.88 -20.20 -0.45
CA PHE A 137 3.98 -19.13 0.00
C PHE A 137 3.47 -18.30 -1.18
N HIS A 138 4.37 -17.97 -2.10
CA HIS A 138 4.03 -17.16 -3.27
C HIS A 138 3.08 -17.90 -4.22
N ASP A 139 3.40 -19.14 -4.56
CA ASP A 139 2.68 -19.91 -5.55
C ASP A 139 1.34 -20.47 -5.04
N GLU A 140 1.08 -20.41 -3.73
CA GLU A 140 -0.23 -20.77 -3.17
C GLU A 140 -1.35 -19.90 -3.77
N TYR A 141 -1.15 -18.59 -3.86
CA TYR A 141 -2.17 -17.66 -4.32
C TYR A 141 -1.80 -16.86 -5.58
N ARG A 142 -0.51 -16.66 -5.88
CA ARG A 142 -0.08 -15.87 -7.05
C ARG A 142 0.12 -16.74 -8.29
N LYS A 143 -0.99 -17.00 -8.97
CA LYS A 143 -1.04 -17.84 -10.17
C LYS A 143 -1.37 -17.00 -11.41
N ASN A 144 -0.96 -17.49 -12.57
CA ASN A 144 -1.38 -16.88 -13.82
C ASN A 144 -2.83 -17.31 -14.17
N ARG A 145 -3.40 -16.75 -15.24
CA ARG A 145 -4.78 -17.04 -15.69
C ARG A 145 -5.03 -18.52 -16.07
N GLN A 146 -3.98 -19.33 -16.17
CA GLN A 146 -4.05 -20.78 -16.44
C GLN A 146 -3.84 -21.60 -15.15
N GLY A 147 -3.81 -20.96 -13.98
CA GLY A 147 -3.57 -21.61 -12.70
C GLY A 147 -2.10 -22.04 -12.46
N ARG A 148 -1.16 -21.59 -13.30
CA ARG A 148 0.25 -21.95 -13.16
C ARG A 148 0.97 -21.02 -12.19
N PRO A 149 1.96 -21.54 -11.41
CA PRO A 149 2.75 -20.74 -10.48
C PRO A 149 3.54 -19.62 -11.18
N SER A 150 3.85 -18.56 -10.44
CA SER A 150 4.53 -17.38 -10.98
C SER A 150 5.89 -17.08 -10.34
N PHE A 151 6.26 -17.72 -9.23
CA PHE A 151 7.46 -17.44 -8.44
C PHE A 151 8.76 -17.40 -9.28
N THR A 152 9.00 -18.43 -10.08
CA THR A 152 10.23 -18.50 -10.91
C THR A 152 10.39 -17.28 -11.82
N LYS A 153 9.28 -16.79 -12.42
CA LYS A 153 9.32 -15.61 -13.28
C LYS A 153 9.55 -14.32 -12.50
N VAL A 154 8.97 -14.22 -11.30
CA VAL A 154 9.20 -13.07 -10.42
C VAL A 154 10.66 -13.01 -9.99
N MET A 155 11.24 -14.14 -9.59
CA MET A 155 12.66 -14.23 -9.23
C MET A 155 13.60 -13.89 -10.40
N GLN A 156 13.25 -14.29 -11.63
CA GLN A 156 13.97 -13.83 -12.82
C GLN A 156 13.92 -12.31 -12.96
N GLY A 157 12.75 -11.69 -12.74
CA GLY A 157 12.59 -10.25 -12.76
C GLY A 157 13.42 -9.54 -11.68
N ILE A 158 13.42 -10.06 -10.45
CA ILE A 158 14.25 -9.54 -9.34
C ILE A 158 15.74 -9.64 -9.68
N HIS A 159 16.16 -10.77 -10.26
CA HIS A 159 17.54 -10.96 -10.71
C HIS A 159 17.95 -9.90 -11.76
N LEU A 160 17.06 -9.57 -12.70
CA LEU A 160 17.31 -8.51 -13.68
C LEU A 160 17.42 -7.13 -13.03
N LEU A 161 16.55 -6.78 -12.09
CA LEU A 161 16.65 -5.52 -11.34
C LEU A 161 18.00 -5.40 -10.62
N LYS A 162 18.43 -6.47 -9.94
CA LYS A 162 19.73 -6.52 -9.26
C LYS A 162 20.90 -6.42 -10.24
N LYS A 163 20.86 -7.15 -11.35
CA LYS A 163 21.87 -7.11 -12.42
C LYS A 163 22.10 -5.70 -12.95
N HIS A 164 21.04 -4.93 -13.12
CA HIS A 164 21.11 -3.53 -13.63
C HIS A 164 21.26 -2.48 -12.52
N GLY A 165 21.30 -2.88 -11.25
CA GLY A 165 21.39 -1.97 -10.11
C GLY A 165 20.20 -1.02 -9.99
N VAL A 166 18.99 -1.49 -10.33
CA VAL A 166 17.75 -0.76 -10.18
C VAL A 166 17.34 -0.77 -8.70
N GLU A 167 16.93 0.38 -8.16
CA GLU A 167 16.37 0.46 -6.82
C GLU A 167 15.01 -0.25 -6.78
N TRP A 168 14.86 -1.17 -5.84
CA TRP A 168 13.62 -1.93 -5.71
C TRP A 168 13.28 -2.25 -4.25
N ASN A 169 12.00 -2.48 -4.00
CA ASN A 169 11.48 -2.96 -2.73
C ASN A 169 10.49 -4.12 -2.96
N ALA A 170 10.26 -4.92 -1.93
CA ALA A 170 9.26 -5.97 -1.96
C ALA A 170 7.93 -5.49 -1.38
N LEU A 171 6.83 -5.84 -2.06
CA LEU A 171 5.48 -5.78 -1.52
C LEU A 171 4.96 -7.21 -1.36
N ALA A 172 4.64 -7.59 -0.13
CA ALA A 172 4.13 -8.91 0.19
C ALA A 172 2.72 -8.83 0.78
N VAL A 173 1.96 -9.87 0.54
CA VAL A 173 0.66 -10.09 1.20
C VAL A 173 0.83 -11.16 2.26
N VAL A 174 0.42 -10.85 3.49
CA VAL A 174 0.32 -11.82 4.57
C VAL A 174 -1.10 -12.35 4.61
N ASN A 175 -1.23 -13.65 4.45
CA ASN A 175 -2.48 -14.39 4.30
C ASN A 175 -2.59 -15.51 5.34
N ASP A 176 -3.65 -16.30 5.29
CA ASP A 176 -3.90 -17.42 6.20
C ASP A 176 -2.82 -18.50 6.18
N PHE A 177 -2.12 -18.67 5.04
CA PHE A 177 -1.10 -19.70 4.87
C PHE A 177 0.29 -19.22 5.35
N ASN A 178 0.81 -18.10 4.83
CA ASN A 178 2.17 -17.65 5.16
C ASN A 178 2.29 -16.99 6.54
N ALA A 179 1.18 -16.57 7.15
CA ALA A 179 1.19 -15.95 8.48
C ALA A 179 1.68 -16.88 9.60
N ASP A 180 1.62 -18.20 9.39
CA ASP A 180 2.09 -19.18 10.37
C ASP A 180 3.61 -19.43 10.31
N TYR A 181 4.31 -18.81 9.33
CA TYR A 181 5.74 -19.01 9.07
C TYR A 181 6.52 -17.69 9.01
N PRO A 182 6.46 -16.83 10.07
CA PRO A 182 7.05 -15.49 10.04
C PRO A 182 8.57 -15.48 9.83
N LEU A 183 9.31 -16.47 10.36
CA LEU A 183 10.76 -16.52 10.22
C LEU A 183 11.18 -16.98 8.82
N ASP A 184 10.50 -17.97 8.23
CA ASP A 184 10.76 -18.39 6.86
C ASP A 184 10.46 -17.26 5.87
N PHE A 185 9.36 -16.52 6.12
CA PHE A 185 9.03 -15.30 5.39
C PHE A 185 10.16 -14.26 5.49
N TYR A 186 10.64 -13.97 6.70
CA TYR A 186 11.64 -12.94 6.96
C TYR A 186 13.01 -13.30 6.36
N HIS A 187 13.49 -14.52 6.62
CA HIS A 187 14.79 -14.99 6.14
C HIS A 187 14.86 -15.04 4.62
N PHE A 188 13.76 -15.41 3.96
CA PHE A 188 13.69 -15.36 2.50
C PHE A 188 14.04 -13.99 1.94
N PHE A 189 13.47 -12.90 2.49
CA PHE A 189 13.77 -11.56 2.00
C PHE A 189 15.22 -11.15 2.26
N LYS A 190 15.82 -11.62 3.34
CA LYS A 190 17.26 -11.43 3.59
C LYS A 190 18.11 -12.22 2.58
N GLU A 191 17.74 -13.45 2.28
CA GLU A 191 18.46 -14.30 1.31
C GLU A 191 18.45 -13.72 -0.10
N ILE A 192 17.34 -13.13 -0.53
CA ILE A 192 17.27 -12.46 -1.83
C ILE A 192 17.85 -11.05 -1.81
N ASP A 193 18.46 -10.61 -0.68
CA ASP A 193 19.09 -9.30 -0.51
C ASP A 193 18.09 -8.14 -0.76
N CYS A 194 16.88 -8.28 -0.19
CA CYS A 194 15.86 -7.24 -0.19
C CYS A 194 15.95 -6.46 1.11
N HIS A 195 16.37 -5.20 1.04
CA HIS A 195 16.55 -4.37 2.24
C HIS A 195 15.29 -3.61 2.66
N TYR A 196 14.28 -3.52 1.81
CA TYR A 196 13.05 -2.76 2.06
C TYR A 196 11.84 -3.61 1.76
N ILE A 197 11.05 -3.89 2.80
CA ILE A 197 9.83 -4.67 2.66
C ILE A 197 8.62 -3.90 3.18
N GLN A 198 7.57 -3.94 2.39
CA GLN A 198 6.22 -3.60 2.82
C GLN A 198 5.37 -4.86 2.76
N PHE A 199 4.64 -5.14 3.83
CA PHE A 199 3.67 -6.23 3.81
C PHE A 199 2.31 -5.74 4.32
N THR A 200 1.26 -6.34 3.78
CA THR A 200 -0.13 -5.99 4.08
C THR A 200 -0.89 -7.24 4.46
N PRO A 201 -1.59 -7.24 5.61
CA PRO A 201 -2.48 -8.34 5.94
C PRO A 201 -3.66 -8.35 4.98
N ILE A 202 -3.92 -9.48 4.32
CA ILE A 202 -5.11 -9.59 3.50
C ILE A 202 -6.32 -9.92 4.37
N VAL A 203 -7.34 -9.08 4.25
CA VAL A 203 -8.65 -9.25 4.88
C VAL A 203 -9.68 -8.85 3.85
N GLU A 204 -10.34 -9.83 3.26
CA GLU A 204 -11.37 -9.61 2.26
C GLU A 204 -12.69 -10.26 2.65
N ARG A 205 -13.78 -9.64 2.19
CA ARG A 205 -15.13 -10.16 2.41
C ARG A 205 -15.74 -10.46 1.06
N ILE A 206 -16.46 -11.58 0.98
CA ILE A 206 -17.07 -12.08 -0.24
C ILE A 206 -18.59 -11.94 -0.12
N SER A 207 -19.22 -11.39 -1.14
CA SER A 207 -20.68 -11.35 -1.22
C SER A 207 -21.24 -12.75 -1.47
N PRO A 208 -22.14 -13.29 -0.63
CA PRO A 208 -22.68 -14.63 -0.79
C PRO A 208 -23.67 -14.76 -1.98
N HIS A 209 -24.10 -13.65 -2.56
CA HIS A 209 -25.15 -13.61 -3.60
C HIS A 209 -24.64 -13.49 -5.02
N ALA A 210 -23.33 -13.63 -5.23
CA ALA A 210 -22.75 -13.43 -6.55
C ALA A 210 -22.32 -14.75 -7.19
N ASP A 211 -22.63 -14.91 -8.48
CA ASP A 211 -22.06 -15.97 -9.31
C ASP A 211 -20.54 -15.73 -9.48
N GLY A 212 -19.74 -16.36 -8.64
CA GLY A 212 -18.30 -16.21 -8.59
C GLY A 212 -17.79 -15.37 -7.42
N ARG A 213 -16.47 -15.04 -7.42
CA ARG A 213 -15.85 -14.19 -6.40
C ARG A 213 -16.24 -12.74 -6.64
N HIS A 214 -17.12 -12.21 -5.83
CA HIS A 214 -17.40 -10.79 -5.77
C HIS A 214 -17.03 -10.29 -4.38
N LEU A 215 -15.98 -9.45 -4.34
CA LEU A 215 -15.61 -8.79 -3.10
C LEU A 215 -16.70 -7.80 -2.69
N ALA A 216 -17.02 -7.84 -1.42
CA ALA A 216 -18.04 -6.98 -0.88
C ALA A 216 -17.56 -5.52 -0.83
N SER A 217 -18.43 -4.60 -1.20
CA SER A 217 -18.23 -3.16 -0.89
C SER A 217 -18.17 -2.98 0.63
N PRO A 218 -17.37 -2.02 1.13
CA PRO A 218 -17.32 -1.71 2.57
C PRO A 218 -18.67 -1.42 3.22
N LEU A 219 -19.69 -1.07 2.42
CA LEU A 219 -21.06 -0.78 2.88
C LEU A 219 -21.96 -2.02 2.94
N GLN A 220 -21.57 -3.15 2.37
CA GLN A 220 -22.36 -4.39 2.45
C GLN A 220 -22.29 -5.01 3.84
N LYS A 221 -23.36 -5.63 4.31
CA LYS A 221 -23.51 -6.14 5.69
C LYS A 221 -23.59 -7.65 5.81
N ASP A 222 -23.99 -8.35 4.74
CA ASP A 222 -24.24 -9.81 4.75
C ASP A 222 -23.15 -10.54 3.99
N GLU A 223 -21.90 -10.47 4.54
CA GLU A 223 -20.74 -11.01 3.86
C GLU A 223 -20.04 -12.08 4.67
N LYS A 224 -19.40 -12.99 3.95
CA LYS A 224 -18.51 -14.00 4.52
C LYS A 224 -17.04 -13.53 4.37
N LEU A 225 -16.26 -13.72 5.43
CA LEU A 225 -14.81 -13.55 5.34
C LEU A 225 -14.24 -14.56 4.33
N ALA A 226 -13.33 -14.10 3.47
CA ALA A 226 -12.63 -14.96 2.53
C ALA A 226 -11.67 -15.89 3.27
N ASP A 227 -11.60 -17.16 2.83
CA ASP A 227 -10.84 -18.20 3.51
C ASP A 227 -9.32 -17.90 3.54
N PHE A 228 -8.80 -17.14 2.57
CA PHE A 228 -7.40 -16.68 2.53
C PHE A 228 -7.09 -15.48 3.45
N SER A 229 -8.08 -14.95 4.16
CA SER A 229 -7.85 -13.81 5.07
C SER A 229 -7.09 -14.24 6.31
N VAL A 230 -6.05 -13.49 6.67
CA VAL A 230 -5.29 -13.72 7.90
C VAL A 230 -6.17 -13.48 9.12
N SER A 231 -6.09 -14.36 10.12
CA SER A 231 -6.81 -14.18 11.39
C SER A 231 -6.13 -13.16 12.31
N PRO A 232 -6.85 -12.57 13.27
CA PRO A 232 -6.25 -11.64 14.24
C PRO A 232 -5.11 -12.28 15.04
N GLU A 233 -5.24 -13.54 15.40
CA GLU A 233 -4.24 -14.30 16.15
C GLU A 233 -2.98 -14.55 15.32
N GLN A 234 -3.14 -15.02 14.09
CA GLN A 234 -2.02 -15.19 13.15
C GLN A 234 -1.27 -13.87 12.93
N TRP A 235 -2.03 -12.78 12.69
CA TRP A 235 -1.42 -11.47 12.47
C TRP A 235 -0.60 -10.98 13.66
N GLY A 236 -1.13 -11.11 14.88
CA GLY A 236 -0.41 -10.74 16.11
C GLY A 236 0.86 -11.55 16.30
N ASN A 237 0.78 -12.88 16.15
CA ASN A 237 1.90 -13.78 16.29
C ASN A 237 2.97 -13.54 15.21
N PHE A 238 2.54 -13.34 13.95
CA PHE A 238 3.42 -13.01 12.84
C PHE A 238 4.24 -11.75 13.13
N LEU A 239 3.58 -10.67 13.53
CA LEU A 239 4.23 -9.41 13.82
C LEU A 239 5.20 -9.48 15.00
N CYS A 240 4.80 -10.11 16.10
CA CYS A 240 5.64 -10.23 17.29
C CYS A 240 6.89 -11.07 17.01
N THR A 241 6.72 -12.24 16.37
CA THR A 241 7.86 -13.13 16.06
C THR A 241 8.85 -12.46 15.09
N LEU A 242 8.34 -11.79 14.06
CA LEU A 242 9.18 -11.11 13.09
C LEU A 242 9.90 -9.91 13.71
N PHE A 243 9.21 -9.17 14.60
CA PHE A 243 9.80 -8.06 15.33
C PHE A 243 10.93 -8.53 16.28
N ASP A 244 10.75 -9.63 16.97
CA ASP A 244 11.75 -10.20 17.88
C ASP A 244 13.06 -10.55 17.17
N GLU A 245 12.97 -11.04 15.93
CA GLU A 245 14.14 -11.32 15.11
C GLU A 245 14.78 -10.02 14.62
N TRP A 246 13.97 -9.11 14.07
CA TRP A 246 14.42 -7.84 13.50
C TRP A 246 15.08 -6.93 14.55
N VAL A 247 14.49 -6.79 15.73
CA VAL A 247 14.98 -5.85 16.76
C VAL A 247 16.33 -6.24 17.35
N ARG A 248 16.70 -7.52 17.26
CA ARG A 248 17.98 -8.04 17.78
C ARG A 248 19.16 -7.81 16.87
N GLN A 249 18.96 -7.68 15.56
CA GLN A 249 20.08 -7.72 14.62
C GLN A 249 19.96 -6.83 13.38
N ASP A 250 18.79 -6.30 13.06
CA ASP A 250 18.54 -5.70 11.75
C ASP A 250 18.04 -4.24 11.78
N VAL A 251 17.92 -3.62 12.96
CA VAL A 251 17.49 -2.21 13.09
C VAL A 251 18.48 -1.30 12.37
N GLY A 252 17.99 -0.54 11.37
CA GLY A 252 18.80 0.35 10.55
C GLY A 252 19.48 -0.30 9.34
N ASN A 253 19.37 -1.64 9.19
CA ASN A 253 19.95 -2.39 8.07
C ASN A 253 18.89 -3.04 7.17
N PHE A 254 17.78 -3.46 7.76
CA PHE A 254 16.66 -4.04 7.07
C PHE A 254 15.38 -3.29 7.46
N PHE A 255 14.71 -2.70 6.49
CA PHE A 255 13.60 -1.77 6.71
C PHE A 255 12.26 -2.46 6.50
N ILE A 256 11.47 -2.50 7.55
CA ILE A 256 10.09 -3.00 7.52
C ILE A 256 9.17 -1.80 7.73
N GLN A 257 8.45 -1.41 6.68
CA GLN A 257 7.65 -0.20 6.67
C GLN A 257 6.69 -0.10 7.86
N LEU A 258 6.09 -1.22 8.30
CA LEU A 258 5.19 -1.25 9.45
C LEU A 258 5.92 -0.90 10.75
N PHE A 259 7.12 -1.41 10.97
CA PHE A 259 7.90 -1.14 12.18
C PHE A 259 8.42 0.29 12.21
N ASP A 260 8.90 0.79 11.07
CA ASP A 260 9.31 2.19 10.93
C ASP A 260 8.15 3.15 11.16
N SER A 261 6.96 2.83 10.62
CA SER A 261 5.75 3.61 10.84
C SER A 261 5.26 3.55 12.30
N THR A 262 5.45 2.41 12.96
CA THR A 262 5.17 2.27 14.39
C THR A 262 6.09 3.20 15.21
N LEU A 263 7.40 3.16 14.95
CA LEU A 263 8.36 4.03 15.63
C LEU A 263 8.07 5.52 15.34
N ALA A 264 7.70 5.86 14.11
CA ALA A 264 7.29 7.23 13.75
C ALA A 264 6.12 7.71 14.63
N ASN A 265 5.08 6.90 14.79
CA ASN A 265 3.97 7.24 15.69
C ASN A 265 4.41 7.34 17.15
N TRP A 266 5.33 6.48 17.60
CA TRP A 266 5.88 6.54 18.98
C TRP A 266 6.60 7.85 19.29
N VAL A 267 7.31 8.41 18.32
CA VAL A 267 7.97 9.73 18.45
C VAL A 267 7.07 10.91 18.09
N GLY A 268 5.82 10.69 17.72
CA GLY A 268 4.87 11.73 17.31
C GLY A 268 5.09 12.29 15.91
N ALA A 269 5.87 11.58 15.07
CA ALA A 269 6.06 11.91 13.67
C ALA A 269 4.91 11.36 12.80
N GLN A 270 4.85 11.79 11.53
CA GLN A 270 3.88 11.26 10.59
C GLN A 270 4.30 9.83 10.17
N PRO A 271 3.41 8.83 10.27
CA PRO A 271 3.70 7.49 9.79
C PRO A 271 3.81 7.46 8.27
N GLY A 272 4.68 6.64 7.75
CA GLY A 272 4.87 6.45 6.31
C GLY A 272 3.71 5.72 5.61
N VAL A 273 2.72 5.21 6.38
CA VAL A 273 1.57 4.46 5.86
C VAL A 273 0.24 5.07 6.33
N CYS A 274 -0.72 5.14 5.42
CA CYS A 274 -2.04 5.72 5.71
C CYS A 274 -2.84 4.88 6.73
N THR A 275 -2.60 3.58 6.84
CA THR A 275 -3.29 2.70 7.79
C THR A 275 -3.02 3.12 9.24
N MET A 276 -1.82 3.57 9.54
CA MET A 276 -1.43 4.06 10.87
C MET A 276 -1.60 5.58 11.06
N ALA A 277 -2.00 6.30 10.02
CA ALA A 277 -2.30 7.73 10.12
C ALA A 277 -3.66 7.99 10.77
N LYS A 278 -3.82 9.14 11.40
CA LYS A 278 -5.03 9.56 12.10
C LYS A 278 -6.25 9.69 11.17
N THR A 279 -6.02 10.17 9.96
CA THR A 279 -7.05 10.38 8.93
C THR A 279 -6.62 9.75 7.61
N CYS A 280 -7.58 9.48 6.72
CA CYS A 280 -7.35 9.16 5.32
C CYS A 280 -7.54 10.41 4.44
N GLY A 281 -7.49 10.24 3.12
CA GLY A 281 -8.14 11.18 2.22
C GLY A 281 -7.25 12.08 1.40
N HIS A 282 -5.92 11.94 1.50
CA HIS A 282 -5.00 12.65 0.61
C HIS A 282 -4.32 11.73 -0.42
N ALA A 283 -4.74 10.47 -0.48
CA ALA A 283 -4.25 9.45 -1.38
C ALA A 283 -5.40 8.88 -2.22
N GLY A 284 -5.72 9.54 -3.32
CA GLY A 284 -6.71 9.09 -4.30
C GLY A 284 -6.12 8.11 -5.32
N VAL A 285 -6.98 7.55 -6.15
CA VAL A 285 -6.59 6.72 -7.29
C VAL A 285 -7.31 7.17 -8.55
N MET A 286 -6.59 7.22 -9.66
CA MET A 286 -7.15 7.51 -10.98
C MET A 286 -7.07 6.29 -11.89
N GLU A 287 -8.20 5.93 -12.45
CA GLU A 287 -8.35 4.85 -13.41
C GLU A 287 -7.92 5.27 -14.84
N PHE A 288 -7.73 4.27 -15.69
CA PHE A 288 -7.29 4.42 -17.09
C PHE A 288 -8.20 5.32 -17.95
N ASN A 289 -9.44 5.55 -17.53
CA ASN A 289 -10.42 6.40 -18.22
C ASN A 289 -10.58 7.78 -17.59
N GLY A 290 -9.75 8.11 -16.58
CA GLY A 290 -9.77 9.39 -15.89
C GLY A 290 -10.72 9.49 -14.71
N ASP A 291 -11.42 8.42 -14.34
CA ASP A 291 -12.22 8.37 -13.12
C ASP A 291 -11.33 8.41 -11.89
N VAL A 292 -11.67 9.26 -10.93
CA VAL A 292 -10.94 9.43 -9.67
C VAL A 292 -11.78 8.95 -8.51
N TYR A 293 -11.17 8.13 -7.65
CA TYR A 293 -11.80 7.58 -6.45
C TYR A 293 -11.06 8.01 -5.18
N SER A 294 -11.77 7.94 -4.06
CA SER A 294 -11.26 8.38 -2.74
C SER A 294 -10.00 7.64 -2.28
N CYS A 295 -9.85 6.37 -2.62
CA CYS A 295 -8.74 5.52 -2.22
C CYS A 295 -8.69 4.27 -3.09
N ASP A 296 -7.52 3.65 -3.21
CA ASP A 296 -7.30 2.41 -3.95
C ASP A 296 -8.14 1.22 -3.43
N HIS A 297 -8.30 1.10 -2.12
CA HIS A 297 -9.18 0.10 -1.52
C HIS A 297 -10.69 0.40 -1.64
N PHE A 298 -11.03 1.61 -2.07
CA PHE A 298 -12.41 2.09 -2.17
C PHE A 298 -12.79 2.44 -3.62
N VAL A 299 -12.33 1.62 -4.59
CA VAL A 299 -12.75 1.75 -5.99
C VAL A 299 -14.11 1.07 -6.14
N PHE A 300 -15.15 1.81 -5.77
CA PHE A 300 -16.56 1.45 -5.89
C PHE A 300 -17.36 2.69 -6.32
N PRO A 301 -18.51 2.55 -7.01
CA PRO A 301 -19.26 3.71 -7.51
C PRO A 301 -19.58 4.76 -6.45
N GLU A 302 -19.87 4.34 -5.23
CA GLU A 302 -20.18 5.20 -4.09
C GLU A 302 -18.99 6.02 -3.56
N TYR A 303 -17.76 5.71 -3.98
CA TYR A 303 -16.54 6.45 -3.61
C TYR A 303 -15.89 7.18 -4.78
N LYS A 304 -16.56 7.24 -5.93
CA LYS A 304 -16.12 8.01 -7.10
C LYS A 304 -16.24 9.50 -6.81
N LEU A 305 -15.16 10.26 -6.99
CA LEU A 305 -15.11 11.71 -6.79
C LEU A 305 -15.51 12.47 -8.05
N GLY A 306 -15.22 11.91 -9.21
CA GLY A 306 -15.51 12.50 -10.52
C GLY A 306 -14.60 11.92 -11.61
N ASN A 307 -14.49 12.67 -12.71
CA ASN A 307 -13.59 12.35 -13.81
C ASN A 307 -12.72 13.58 -14.12
N ILE A 308 -11.44 13.36 -14.43
CA ILE A 308 -10.48 14.45 -14.70
C ILE A 308 -10.83 15.27 -15.94
N HIS A 309 -11.67 14.75 -16.85
CA HIS A 309 -12.18 15.52 -17.99
C HIS A 309 -13.22 16.57 -17.60
N GLU A 310 -13.90 16.38 -16.46
CA GLU A 310 -14.99 17.23 -15.98
C GLU A 310 -14.57 18.15 -14.82
N LYS A 311 -13.66 17.68 -13.96
CA LYS A 311 -13.18 18.39 -12.76
C LYS A 311 -11.67 18.24 -12.64
N THR A 312 -11.04 19.25 -12.06
CA THR A 312 -9.60 19.18 -11.77
C THR A 312 -9.31 18.20 -10.61
N LEU A 313 -8.08 17.71 -10.54
CA LEU A 313 -7.64 16.87 -9.40
C LEU A 313 -7.79 17.62 -8.06
N VAL A 314 -7.52 18.92 -8.04
CA VAL A 314 -7.68 19.77 -6.85
C VAL A 314 -9.13 19.79 -6.40
N GLU A 315 -10.09 20.07 -7.30
CA GLU A 315 -11.52 20.10 -6.97
C GLU A 315 -12.00 18.75 -6.42
N MET A 316 -11.52 17.64 -6.95
CA MET A 316 -11.90 16.29 -6.52
C MET A 316 -11.26 15.93 -5.16
N MET A 317 -9.94 16.11 -5.03
CA MET A 317 -9.19 15.69 -3.84
C MET A 317 -9.42 16.59 -2.62
N TYR A 318 -9.85 17.83 -2.82
CA TYR A 318 -10.25 18.76 -1.73
C TYR A 318 -11.75 18.98 -1.66
N SER A 319 -12.56 18.15 -2.34
CA SER A 319 -14.01 18.19 -2.21
C SER A 319 -14.46 17.89 -0.77
N GLU A 320 -15.61 18.43 -0.38
CA GLU A 320 -16.24 18.13 0.92
C GLU A 320 -16.43 16.61 1.11
N ARG A 321 -16.75 15.88 0.02
CA ARG A 321 -16.90 14.43 0.03
C ARG A 321 -15.60 13.73 0.39
N GLN A 322 -14.47 14.12 -0.22
CA GLN A 322 -13.17 13.55 0.08
C GLN A 322 -12.67 13.91 1.48
N MET A 323 -12.93 15.14 1.93
CA MET A 323 -12.59 15.56 3.29
C MET A 323 -13.37 14.77 4.34
N LYS A 324 -14.68 14.55 4.12
CA LYS A 324 -15.50 13.68 4.98
C LYS A 324 -15.02 12.23 4.98
N PHE A 325 -14.65 11.69 3.81
CA PHE A 325 -14.05 10.36 3.70
C PHE A 325 -12.77 10.25 4.55
N GLY A 326 -11.90 11.23 4.46
CA GLY A 326 -10.65 11.25 5.24
C GLY A 326 -10.90 11.31 6.75
N GLN A 327 -11.79 12.20 7.16
CA GLN A 327 -12.12 12.44 8.56
C GLN A 327 -12.89 11.26 9.19
N MET A 328 -13.70 10.56 8.42
CA MET A 328 -14.47 9.40 8.86
C MET A 328 -13.60 8.34 9.55
N LYS A 329 -12.33 8.21 9.14
CA LYS A 329 -11.41 7.27 9.79
C LYS A 329 -11.28 7.52 11.29
N GLN A 330 -11.19 8.78 11.71
CA GLN A 330 -11.12 9.16 13.12
C GLN A 330 -12.49 9.19 13.78
N ASP A 331 -13.49 9.77 13.11
CA ASP A 331 -14.80 10.04 13.70
C ASP A 331 -15.61 8.78 13.99
N SER A 332 -15.41 7.72 13.15
CA SER A 332 -16.13 6.45 13.28
C SER A 332 -15.48 5.44 14.24
N LEU A 333 -14.46 5.85 15.00
CA LEU A 333 -13.83 4.96 15.98
C LEU A 333 -14.81 4.61 17.12
N PRO A 334 -14.96 3.31 17.46
CA PRO A 334 -15.75 2.90 18.61
C PRO A 334 -15.09 3.37 19.92
N ARG A 335 -15.87 3.37 21.03
CA ARG A 335 -15.38 3.77 22.34
C ARG A 335 -14.15 2.98 22.78
N GLN A 336 -14.15 1.67 22.56
CA GLN A 336 -12.99 0.82 22.86
C GLN A 336 -11.70 1.33 22.20
N CYS A 337 -11.76 1.82 20.96
CA CYS A 337 -10.58 2.41 20.30
C CYS A 337 -10.18 3.76 20.91
N LYS A 338 -11.16 4.60 21.26
CA LYS A 338 -10.92 5.94 21.85
C LYS A 338 -10.29 5.87 23.24
N GLU A 339 -10.59 4.80 23.99
CA GLU A 339 -10.05 4.54 25.32
C GLU A 339 -8.78 3.64 25.29
N CYS A 340 -8.36 3.16 24.13
CA CYS A 340 -7.21 2.27 23.98
C CYS A 340 -5.89 3.04 24.18
N GLU A 341 -5.01 2.50 25.00
CA GLU A 341 -3.68 3.04 25.28
C GLU A 341 -2.79 3.15 24.02
N PHE A 342 -3.03 2.30 23.00
CA PHE A 342 -2.30 2.29 21.73
C PHE A 342 -3.02 3.04 20.61
N LEU A 343 -4.03 3.86 20.89
CA LEU A 343 -4.73 4.62 19.87
C LEU A 343 -3.76 5.49 19.06
N PHE A 344 -2.77 6.10 19.72
CA PHE A 344 -1.78 6.96 19.07
C PHE A 344 -0.94 6.24 17.99
N ALA A 345 -0.72 4.93 18.16
CA ALA A 345 0.05 4.10 17.24
C ALA A 345 -0.85 3.47 16.16
N CYS A 346 -2.01 2.93 16.56
CA CYS A 346 -2.92 2.18 15.70
C CYS A 346 -3.84 3.09 14.86
N ASN A 347 -4.39 4.16 15.47
CA ASN A 347 -5.41 5.02 14.87
C ASN A 347 -6.60 4.25 14.26
N GLY A 348 -6.89 3.03 14.80
CA GLY A 348 -7.95 2.14 14.35
C GLY A 348 -7.71 1.50 12.99
N GLU A 349 -6.53 1.58 12.44
CA GLU A 349 -6.07 1.02 11.16
C GLU A 349 -7.00 1.39 9.97
N CYS A 350 -7.05 0.60 8.90
CA CYS A 350 -7.82 0.91 7.70
C CYS A 350 -9.34 0.77 7.92
N PRO A 351 -10.16 1.77 7.57
CA PRO A 351 -11.62 1.67 7.65
C PRO A 351 -12.22 0.49 6.89
N LYS A 352 -11.56 0.01 5.83
CA LYS A 352 -11.96 -1.17 5.06
C LYS A 352 -12.13 -2.41 5.97
N ASN A 353 -11.25 -2.55 6.97
CA ASN A 353 -11.22 -3.71 7.87
C ASN A 353 -12.04 -3.52 9.15
N ARG A 354 -12.82 -2.43 9.27
CA ARG A 354 -13.60 -2.08 10.48
C ARG A 354 -15.02 -2.63 10.45
N PHE A 355 -15.18 -3.91 10.25
CA PHE A 355 -16.48 -4.60 10.23
C PHE A 355 -16.75 -5.47 11.47
N ALA A 356 -15.79 -5.59 12.38
CA ALA A 356 -15.96 -6.29 13.64
C ALA A 356 -16.73 -5.43 14.67
N ARG A 357 -17.15 -6.08 15.76
CA ARG A 357 -17.80 -5.43 16.89
C ARG A 357 -16.91 -5.51 18.12
N THR A 358 -17.02 -4.51 18.97
CA THR A 358 -16.42 -4.51 20.31
C THR A 358 -17.07 -5.56 21.21
N ALA A 359 -16.50 -5.83 22.38
CA ALA A 359 -17.03 -6.79 23.33
C ALA A 359 -18.46 -6.43 23.84
N ASP A 360 -18.77 -5.12 23.90
CA ASP A 360 -20.10 -4.60 24.25
C ASP A 360 -21.02 -4.39 23.03
N GLY A 361 -20.60 -4.87 21.84
CA GLY A 361 -21.43 -4.91 20.64
C GLY A 361 -21.38 -3.66 19.76
N GLU A 362 -20.58 -2.63 20.09
CA GLU A 362 -20.43 -1.43 19.26
C GLU A 362 -19.77 -1.78 17.91
N PRO A 363 -20.30 -1.31 16.76
CA PRO A 363 -19.73 -1.60 15.46
C PRO A 363 -18.50 -0.71 15.16
N GLY A 364 -17.71 -1.12 14.15
CA GLY A 364 -16.61 -0.30 13.63
C GLY A 364 -15.25 -0.64 14.23
N LEU A 365 -15.13 -1.76 14.95
CA LEU A 365 -13.85 -2.30 15.38
C LEU A 365 -13.11 -2.92 14.18
N ASN A 366 -11.80 -2.68 14.09
CA ASN A 366 -10.98 -3.36 13.11
C ASN A 366 -10.95 -4.87 13.38
N TYR A 367 -11.11 -5.67 12.33
CA TYR A 367 -11.08 -7.12 12.41
C TYR A 367 -9.78 -7.66 13.04
N LEU A 368 -8.65 -7.04 12.70
CA LEU A 368 -7.33 -7.43 13.21
C LEU A 368 -6.95 -6.74 14.54
N CYS A 369 -7.91 -6.06 15.21
CA CYS A 369 -7.65 -5.29 16.43
C CYS A 369 -6.89 -6.09 17.49
N LYS A 370 -7.27 -7.34 17.74
CA LYS A 370 -6.63 -8.22 18.73
C LYS A 370 -5.15 -8.45 18.40
N GLY A 371 -4.82 -8.70 17.13
CA GLY A 371 -3.43 -8.90 16.68
C GLY A 371 -2.60 -7.63 16.77
N TYR A 372 -3.14 -6.48 16.36
CA TYR A 372 -2.46 -5.19 16.51
C TYR A 372 -2.24 -4.81 17.99
N HIS A 373 -3.23 -5.04 18.85
CA HIS A 373 -3.09 -4.77 20.28
C HIS A 373 -1.98 -5.63 20.90
N GLN A 374 -1.98 -6.95 20.59
CA GLN A 374 -0.90 -7.85 21.00
C GLN A 374 0.47 -7.34 20.54
N PHE A 375 0.58 -6.95 19.27
CA PHE A 375 1.82 -6.42 18.71
C PHE A 375 2.28 -5.14 19.42
N PHE A 376 1.43 -4.12 19.56
CA PHE A 376 1.81 -2.87 20.19
C PHE A 376 2.20 -3.06 21.66
N GLN A 377 1.50 -3.93 22.39
CA GLN A 377 1.86 -4.28 23.77
C GLN A 377 3.24 -4.94 23.83
N HIS A 378 3.51 -5.87 22.90
CA HIS A 378 4.78 -6.59 22.83
C HIS A 378 5.95 -5.67 22.51
N VAL A 379 5.81 -4.77 21.56
CA VAL A 379 6.90 -3.91 21.10
C VAL A 379 7.11 -2.64 21.94
N ALA A 380 6.16 -2.30 22.82
CA ALA A 380 6.18 -1.05 23.60
C ALA A 380 7.52 -0.78 24.31
N PRO A 381 8.12 -1.71 25.08
CA PRO A 381 9.38 -1.42 25.77
C PRO A 381 10.54 -1.13 24.79
N TYR A 382 10.57 -1.79 23.66
CA TYR A 382 11.56 -1.60 22.60
C TYR A 382 11.37 -0.28 21.88
N MET A 383 10.13 0.05 21.53
CA MET A 383 9.77 1.34 20.92
C MET A 383 10.06 2.52 21.85
N ASP A 384 9.82 2.35 23.15
CA ASP A 384 10.15 3.37 24.16
C ASP A 384 11.66 3.59 24.27
N TYR A 385 12.47 2.54 24.17
CA TYR A 385 13.92 2.66 24.12
C TYR A 385 14.37 3.39 22.86
N MET A 386 13.94 2.95 21.69
CA MET A 386 14.28 3.58 20.40
C MET A 386 13.83 5.04 20.32
N LYS A 387 12.67 5.36 20.90
CA LYS A 387 12.21 6.75 21.05
C LYS A 387 13.16 7.59 21.89
N LYS A 388 13.64 7.08 23.02
CA LYS A 388 14.62 7.79 23.87
C LYS A 388 15.93 8.05 23.12
N GLU A 389 16.39 7.07 22.34
CA GLU A 389 17.57 7.26 21.50
C GLU A 389 17.37 8.36 20.48
N LEU A 390 16.26 8.34 19.72
CA LEU A 390 15.96 9.37 18.72
C LEU A 390 15.80 10.77 19.32
N LEU A 391 15.13 10.89 20.47
CA LEU A 391 14.98 12.19 21.17
C LEU A 391 16.32 12.73 21.72
N ALA A 392 17.29 11.85 21.94
CA ALA A 392 18.65 12.20 22.33
C ALA A 392 19.61 12.31 21.11
N GLU A 393 19.08 12.39 19.88
CA GLU A 393 19.84 12.44 18.62
C GLU A 393 20.81 11.27 18.44
N ARG A 394 20.44 10.09 18.95
CA ARG A 394 21.21 8.86 18.79
C ARG A 394 20.49 7.86 17.90
N ALA A 395 21.22 6.90 17.36
CA ALA A 395 20.68 5.89 16.46
C ALA A 395 19.73 4.92 17.21
N PRO A 396 18.51 4.66 16.71
CA PRO A 396 17.62 3.65 17.29
C PRO A 396 18.23 2.24 17.25
N ALA A 397 19.17 1.99 16.34
CA ALA A 397 19.95 0.76 16.25
C ALA A 397 20.76 0.41 17.52
N ASN A 398 20.99 1.36 18.43
CA ASN A 398 21.64 1.11 19.73
C ASN A 398 20.87 0.09 20.59
N ILE A 399 19.59 -0.11 20.28
CA ILE A 399 18.76 -1.12 20.95
C ILE A 399 19.35 -2.53 20.83
N MET A 400 19.99 -2.86 19.71
CA MET A 400 20.60 -4.17 19.49
C MET A 400 21.70 -4.46 20.52
N GLU A 401 22.49 -3.45 20.87
CA GLU A 401 23.52 -3.57 21.91
C GLU A 401 22.92 -3.61 23.33
N ALA A 402 21.84 -2.87 23.57
CA ALA A 402 21.13 -2.92 24.86
C ALA A 402 20.54 -4.31 25.13
N ILE A 403 19.92 -4.92 24.11
CA ILE A 403 19.40 -6.30 24.19
C ILE A 403 20.52 -7.30 24.47
N LYS A 404 21.67 -7.22 23.77
CA LYS A 404 22.82 -8.09 24.01
C LYS A 404 23.35 -7.98 25.43
N LYS A 405 23.25 -6.82 26.07
CA LYS A 405 23.68 -6.58 27.47
C LYS A 405 22.62 -6.99 28.48
N GLY A 406 21.43 -7.40 28.07
CA GLY A 406 20.32 -7.75 28.97
C GLY A 406 19.67 -6.53 29.66
N GLU A 407 19.70 -5.37 29.02
CA GLU A 407 19.08 -4.14 29.50
C GLU A 407 17.59 -4.05 29.09
N LEU A 408 17.17 -4.94 28.17
CA LEU A 408 15.80 -5.08 27.64
C LEU A 408 15.44 -6.56 27.47
#